data_a14bee89f3b51fdf59bb5ca142da6d85
#
_entry.id   a14bee89f3b51fdf59bb5ca142da6d85
#
_cell.length_a   1.000
_cell.length_b   1.000
_cell.length_c   1.000
_cell.angle_alpha   90.00
_cell.angle_beta   90.00
_cell.angle_gamma   90.00
#
_symmetry.space_group_name_H-M   'P 1'
#
loop_
_entity.id
_entity.type
_entity.pdbx_description
1 polymer ?
#
loop_
_entity_poly.entity_id
_entity_poly.type
_entity_poly.pdbx_seq_one_letter_code
_entity_poly.pdbx_strand_id
1 'polypeptide(L)'
;VVQPTHLMHGAEYDEMVEAIDAYKDKFESVAIAEPMLGEVGEDATVINDDKKAVAEAITSQAVSEASYDSADAAAEDGTAFVFMGHGTSHTANVTYDQMQTQMENLGYKNVFIGTVEGKPEDTACDAVIDKVKEAGYKKVILRPLMVVAGDHANNDMAGDDEDSWKTQFVESGAFDSVDSQIEGLGRIDAVEQLYVAHTQAAIDSLGK
;
A
#
# COMPACT_ATOMS: atom_id res chain seq x y z
N VAL A 1 -17.64 -14.20 -12.45
CA VAL A 1 -16.33 -13.62 -12.09
C VAL A 1 -16.44 -12.86 -10.80
N VAL A 2 -15.47 -13.01 -9.92
CA VAL A 2 -15.32 -12.27 -8.67
C VAL A 2 -14.05 -11.43 -8.75
N GLN A 3 -14.18 -10.11 -8.60
CA GLN A 3 -13.05 -9.19 -8.47
C GLN A 3 -12.92 -8.79 -7.00
N PRO A 4 -11.92 -9.30 -6.28
CA PRO A 4 -11.63 -8.82 -4.94
C PRO A 4 -11.04 -7.41 -4.99
N THR A 5 -11.48 -6.54 -4.10
CA THR A 5 -10.87 -5.21 -3.92
C THR A 5 -9.85 -5.21 -2.78
N HIS A 6 -9.34 -6.37 -2.44
CA HIS A 6 -8.25 -6.53 -1.48
C HIS A 6 -6.93 -5.99 -2.04
N LEU A 7 -6.03 -5.65 -1.14
CA LEU A 7 -4.68 -5.21 -1.50
C LEU A 7 -3.82 -6.41 -1.95
N MET A 8 -3.94 -7.54 -1.27
CA MET A 8 -3.09 -8.73 -1.42
C MET A 8 -3.85 -10.03 -1.13
N HIS A 9 -3.20 -11.18 -1.33
CA HIS A 9 -3.67 -12.52 -0.95
C HIS A 9 -3.55 -12.73 0.58
N GLY A 10 -4.25 -11.92 1.36
CA GLY A 10 -4.28 -11.98 2.82
C GLY A 10 -5.41 -12.87 3.37
N ALA A 11 -5.62 -12.81 4.68
CA ALA A 11 -6.62 -13.62 5.36
C ALA A 11 -8.04 -13.40 4.82
N GLU A 12 -8.43 -12.14 4.59
CA GLU A 12 -9.75 -11.80 4.05
C GLU A 12 -9.93 -12.28 2.60
N TYR A 13 -8.84 -12.32 1.82
CA TYR A 13 -8.86 -12.92 0.49
C TYR A 13 -9.11 -14.43 0.57
N ASP A 14 -8.41 -15.13 1.47
CA ASP A 14 -8.58 -16.57 1.67
C ASP A 14 -10.00 -16.90 2.15
N GLU A 15 -10.55 -16.15 3.09
CA GLU A 15 -11.94 -16.29 3.54
C GLU A 15 -12.95 -16.08 2.40
N MET A 16 -12.71 -15.10 1.54
CA MET A 16 -13.54 -14.88 0.34
C MET A 16 -13.46 -16.08 -0.61
N VAL A 17 -12.26 -16.61 -0.88
CA VAL A 17 -12.08 -17.79 -1.73
C VAL A 17 -12.83 -18.99 -1.17
N GLU A 18 -12.70 -19.27 0.12
CA GLU A 18 -13.41 -20.36 0.79
C GLU A 18 -14.94 -20.18 0.70
N ALA A 19 -15.43 -18.96 0.93
CA ALA A 19 -16.85 -18.65 0.80
C ALA A 19 -17.39 -18.88 -0.63
N ILE A 20 -16.62 -18.51 -1.65
CA ILE A 20 -16.98 -18.73 -3.06
C ILE A 20 -16.93 -20.22 -3.41
N ASP A 21 -15.93 -20.96 -2.92
CA ASP A 21 -15.78 -22.39 -3.17
C ASP A 21 -17.00 -23.19 -2.74
N ALA A 22 -17.66 -22.82 -1.63
CA ALA A 22 -18.89 -23.45 -1.14
C ALA A 22 -20.07 -23.32 -2.12
N TYR A 23 -19.99 -22.43 -3.10
CA TYR A 23 -21.07 -22.17 -4.08
C TYR A 23 -20.69 -22.48 -5.52
N LYS A 24 -19.44 -22.92 -5.81
CA LYS A 24 -18.95 -23.17 -7.18
C LYS A 24 -19.88 -24.07 -8.00
N ASP A 25 -20.42 -25.12 -7.37
CA ASP A 25 -21.32 -26.08 -8.04
C ASP A 25 -22.69 -25.47 -8.46
N LYS A 26 -23.01 -24.24 -8.05
CA LYS A 26 -24.23 -23.54 -8.43
C LYS A 26 -24.10 -22.71 -9.69
N PHE A 27 -22.88 -22.61 -10.23
CA PHE A 27 -22.55 -21.83 -11.41
C PHE A 27 -21.93 -22.74 -12.47
N GLU A 28 -22.05 -22.37 -13.73
CA GLU A 28 -21.43 -23.06 -14.85
C GLU A 28 -19.89 -23.02 -14.74
N SER A 29 -19.38 -21.87 -14.35
CA SER A 29 -17.95 -21.66 -14.06
C SER A 29 -17.77 -20.47 -13.12
N VAL A 30 -16.66 -20.46 -12.37
CA VAL A 30 -16.28 -19.36 -11.47
C VAL A 30 -14.80 -19.05 -11.69
N ALA A 31 -14.51 -17.78 -11.90
CA ALA A 31 -13.14 -17.25 -11.87
C ALA A 31 -13.02 -16.14 -10.83
N ILE A 32 -11.92 -16.15 -10.09
CA ILE A 32 -11.55 -15.12 -9.12
C ILE A 32 -10.36 -14.37 -9.71
N ALA A 33 -10.48 -13.05 -9.79
CA ALA A 33 -9.43 -12.18 -10.28
C ALA A 33 -8.38 -11.91 -9.20
N GLU A 34 -7.19 -11.48 -9.63
CA GLU A 34 -6.11 -11.09 -8.73
C GLU A 34 -6.48 -9.85 -7.89
N PRO A 35 -6.01 -9.75 -6.63
CA PRO A 35 -6.06 -8.51 -5.86
C PRO A 35 -5.09 -7.48 -6.41
N MET A 36 -5.10 -6.24 -5.88
CA MET A 36 -4.31 -5.12 -6.41
C MET A 36 -2.83 -5.44 -6.65
N LEU A 37 -2.16 -6.04 -5.67
CA LEU A 37 -0.72 -6.30 -5.71
C LEU A 37 -0.36 -7.68 -6.29
N GLY A 38 -1.36 -8.42 -6.83
CA GLY A 38 -1.16 -9.71 -7.46
C GLY A 38 -0.53 -10.76 -6.52
N GLU A 39 0.21 -11.69 -7.10
CA GLU A 39 0.85 -12.78 -6.37
C GLU A 39 1.86 -12.30 -5.32
N VAL A 40 1.89 -12.99 -4.18
CA VAL A 40 2.87 -12.75 -3.11
C VAL A 40 4.24 -13.33 -3.45
N GLY A 41 4.28 -14.52 -4.06
CA GLY A 41 5.50 -15.30 -4.24
C GLY A 41 5.96 -15.99 -2.95
N GLU A 42 7.21 -16.46 -2.93
CA GLU A 42 7.77 -17.23 -1.80
C GLU A 42 8.48 -16.35 -0.76
N ASP A 43 8.97 -15.19 -1.16
CA ASP A 43 9.71 -14.27 -0.29
C ASP A 43 9.60 -12.80 -0.75
N ALA A 44 10.18 -11.88 0.03
CA ALA A 44 10.15 -10.43 -0.22
C ALA A 44 10.87 -10.00 -1.51
N THR A 45 11.67 -10.84 -2.11
CA THR A 45 12.43 -10.52 -3.34
C THR A 45 11.63 -10.77 -4.62
N VAL A 46 10.51 -11.46 -4.52
CA VAL A 46 9.62 -11.74 -5.66
C VAL A 46 8.74 -10.52 -5.93
N ILE A 47 9.11 -9.72 -6.93
CA ILE A 47 8.41 -8.51 -7.31
C ILE A 47 7.74 -8.71 -8.68
N ASN A 48 6.42 -8.65 -8.70
CA ASN A 48 5.63 -8.74 -9.94
C ASN A 48 5.37 -7.36 -10.57
N ASP A 49 4.83 -7.37 -11.79
CA ASP A 49 4.52 -6.14 -12.53
C ASP A 49 3.42 -5.30 -11.86
N ASP A 50 2.48 -5.92 -11.14
CA ASP A 50 1.40 -5.22 -10.41
C ASP A 50 1.98 -4.32 -9.31
N LYS A 51 2.92 -4.85 -8.51
CA LYS A 51 3.61 -4.06 -7.47
C LYS A 51 4.38 -2.89 -8.06
N LYS A 52 4.99 -3.09 -9.24
CA LYS A 52 5.68 -2.02 -9.94
C LYS A 52 4.70 -0.94 -10.39
N ALA A 53 3.62 -1.33 -11.06
CA ALA A 53 2.60 -0.39 -11.55
C ALA A 53 1.97 0.40 -10.40
N VAL A 54 1.66 -0.26 -9.29
CA VAL A 54 1.11 0.40 -8.10
C VAL A 54 2.14 1.35 -7.48
N ALA A 55 3.39 0.92 -7.30
CA ALA A 55 4.44 1.77 -6.73
C ALA A 55 4.65 3.06 -7.55
N GLU A 56 4.70 2.95 -8.87
CA GLU A 56 4.79 4.10 -9.78
C GLU A 56 3.57 5.02 -9.67
N ALA A 57 2.36 4.46 -9.70
CA ALA A 57 1.11 5.21 -9.65
C ALA A 57 0.93 5.98 -8.33
N ILE A 58 1.10 5.30 -7.19
CA ILE A 58 0.87 5.91 -5.87
C ILE A 58 1.94 6.96 -5.54
N THR A 59 3.19 6.72 -5.94
CA THR A 59 4.27 7.70 -5.73
C THR A 59 4.05 8.93 -6.60
N SER A 60 3.71 8.75 -7.89
CA SER A 60 3.39 9.86 -8.79
C SER A 60 2.26 10.73 -8.28
N GLN A 61 1.17 10.11 -7.77
CA GLN A 61 0.04 10.82 -7.21
C GLN A 61 0.44 11.61 -5.95
N ALA A 62 1.15 10.98 -5.01
CA ALA A 62 1.58 11.63 -3.77
C ALA A 62 2.49 12.84 -4.03
N VAL A 63 3.43 12.69 -4.96
CA VAL A 63 4.36 13.75 -5.40
C VAL A 63 3.60 14.91 -6.03
N SER A 64 2.66 14.62 -6.94
CA SER A 64 1.84 15.64 -7.61
C SER A 64 0.97 16.43 -6.64
N GLU A 65 0.31 15.75 -5.69
CA GLU A 65 -0.51 16.41 -4.66
C GLU A 65 0.31 17.27 -3.71
N ALA A 66 1.56 16.88 -3.45
CA ALA A 66 2.52 17.67 -2.68
C ALA A 66 3.14 18.83 -3.48
N SER A 67 2.74 19.00 -4.74
CA SER A 67 3.21 20.04 -5.64
C SER A 67 4.70 19.96 -5.97
N TYR A 68 5.28 18.76 -6.00
CA TYR A 68 6.62 18.49 -6.52
C TYR A 68 6.56 18.00 -7.97
N ASP A 69 7.61 18.31 -8.74
CA ASP A 69 7.75 17.86 -10.13
C ASP A 69 8.17 16.37 -10.22
N SER A 70 8.82 15.84 -9.18
CA SER A 70 9.28 14.46 -9.11
C SER A 70 9.56 14.02 -7.67
N ALA A 71 9.69 12.70 -7.45
CA ALA A 71 10.13 12.15 -6.17
C ALA A 71 11.55 12.64 -5.79
N ASP A 72 12.44 12.77 -6.77
CA ASP A 72 13.79 13.30 -6.56
C ASP A 72 13.73 14.77 -6.09
N ALA A 73 12.89 15.61 -6.70
CA ALA A 73 12.71 17.00 -6.28
C ALA A 73 12.19 17.10 -4.84
N ALA A 74 11.26 16.22 -4.46
CA ALA A 74 10.78 16.14 -3.07
C ALA A 74 11.90 15.68 -2.12
N ALA A 75 12.71 14.70 -2.53
CA ALA A 75 13.85 14.22 -1.76
C ALA A 75 14.90 15.29 -1.54
N GLU A 76 15.23 16.08 -2.58
CA GLU A 76 16.16 17.22 -2.50
C GLU A 76 15.64 18.32 -1.55
N ASP A 77 14.32 18.51 -1.47
CA ASP A 77 13.67 19.43 -0.52
C ASP A 77 13.53 18.82 0.90
N GLY A 78 14.05 17.61 1.11
CA GLY A 78 14.04 16.91 2.40
C GLY A 78 12.69 16.30 2.77
N THR A 79 11.82 16.02 1.78
CA THR A 79 10.48 15.47 1.98
C THR A 79 10.46 13.96 1.73
N ALA A 80 9.97 13.21 2.72
CA ALA A 80 9.66 11.80 2.64
C ALA A 80 8.16 11.56 2.52
N PHE A 81 7.78 10.54 1.75
CA PHE A 81 6.43 10.00 1.69
C PHE A 81 6.35 8.68 2.47
N VAL A 82 5.43 8.56 3.37
CA VAL A 82 5.20 7.36 4.17
C VAL A 82 3.83 6.80 3.84
N PHE A 83 3.80 5.63 3.21
CA PHE A 83 2.56 4.92 2.89
C PHE A 83 2.23 3.93 4.01
N MET A 84 1.10 4.15 4.67
CA MET A 84 0.63 3.33 5.78
C MET A 84 -0.43 2.33 5.31
N GLY A 85 -0.08 1.04 5.29
CA GLY A 85 -0.99 -0.09 5.10
C GLY A 85 -1.64 -0.52 6.41
N HIS A 86 -2.55 -1.50 6.33
CA HIS A 86 -3.18 -2.08 7.52
C HIS A 86 -2.18 -2.91 8.35
N GLY A 87 -1.45 -3.79 7.69
CA GLY A 87 -0.66 -4.82 8.35
C GLY A 87 -1.45 -6.12 8.50
N THR A 88 -0.77 -7.23 8.69
CA THR A 88 -1.42 -8.53 8.92
C THR A 88 -0.43 -9.54 9.52
N SER A 89 -0.94 -10.44 10.36
CA SER A 89 -0.21 -11.63 10.83
C SER A 89 -0.17 -12.75 9.80
N HIS A 90 -0.93 -12.65 8.72
CA HIS A 90 -0.94 -13.62 7.63
C HIS A 90 0.43 -13.63 6.93
N THR A 91 0.81 -14.76 6.32
CA THR A 91 2.09 -14.91 5.59
C THR A 91 2.22 -13.96 4.41
N ALA A 92 1.11 -13.42 3.90
CA ALA A 92 1.11 -12.39 2.87
C ALA A 92 1.66 -11.03 3.34
N ASN A 93 1.99 -10.84 4.62
CA ASN A 93 2.61 -9.62 5.16
C ASN A 93 3.92 -9.27 4.44
N VAL A 94 4.61 -10.26 3.87
CA VAL A 94 5.78 -10.08 3.00
C VAL A 94 5.53 -9.11 1.83
N THR A 95 4.27 -8.89 1.45
CA THR A 95 3.90 -7.93 0.41
C THR A 95 4.32 -6.49 0.76
N TYR A 96 4.34 -6.13 2.03
CA TYR A 96 4.81 -4.80 2.45
C TYR A 96 6.32 -4.63 2.21
N ASP A 97 7.12 -5.67 2.51
CA ASP A 97 8.55 -5.69 2.20
C ASP A 97 8.81 -5.68 0.70
N GLN A 98 7.98 -6.41 -0.07
CA GLN A 98 8.03 -6.40 -1.53
C GLN A 98 7.75 -4.99 -2.08
N MET A 99 6.78 -4.28 -1.53
CA MET A 99 6.50 -2.89 -1.92
C MET A 99 7.66 -1.96 -1.57
N GLN A 100 8.26 -2.09 -0.39
CA GLN A 100 9.44 -1.30 -0.02
C GLN A 100 10.61 -1.58 -0.99
N THR A 101 10.90 -2.86 -1.25
CA THR A 101 11.92 -3.28 -2.22
C THR A 101 11.63 -2.71 -3.62
N GLN A 102 10.36 -2.68 -4.03
CA GLN A 102 9.97 -2.11 -5.32
C GLN A 102 10.19 -0.59 -5.37
N MET A 103 9.88 0.13 -4.30
CA MET A 103 10.18 1.57 -4.21
C MET A 103 11.69 1.83 -4.38
N GLU A 104 12.53 1.03 -3.73
CA GLU A 104 13.99 1.11 -3.83
C GLU A 104 14.49 0.79 -5.24
N ASN A 105 13.96 -0.26 -5.89
CA ASN A 105 14.30 -0.65 -7.25
C ASN A 105 13.94 0.45 -8.28
N LEU A 106 12.88 1.22 -8.03
CA LEU A 106 12.47 2.35 -8.84
C LEU A 106 13.26 3.64 -8.53
N GLY A 107 14.13 3.61 -7.52
CA GLY A 107 14.93 4.75 -7.11
C GLY A 107 14.21 5.74 -6.19
N TYR A 108 13.04 5.42 -5.68
CA TYR A 108 12.26 6.27 -4.76
C TYR A 108 12.84 6.20 -3.34
N LYS A 109 13.98 6.85 -3.12
CA LYS A 109 14.74 6.80 -1.85
C LYS A 109 14.02 7.46 -0.67
N ASN A 110 13.04 8.30 -0.95
CA ASN A 110 12.26 9.07 0.02
C ASN A 110 10.85 8.50 0.22
N VAL A 111 10.63 7.24 -0.18
CA VAL A 111 9.35 6.55 0.01
C VAL A 111 9.51 5.38 0.98
N PHE A 112 8.68 5.33 1.99
CA PHE A 112 8.72 4.35 3.06
C PHE A 112 7.36 3.67 3.21
N ILE A 113 7.38 2.36 3.46
CA ILE A 113 6.19 1.57 3.71
C ILE A 113 6.09 1.25 5.21
N GLY A 114 4.90 1.47 5.77
CA GLY A 114 4.60 1.09 7.13
C GLY A 114 3.21 0.51 7.27
N THR A 115 2.85 0.02 8.47
CA THR A 115 1.55 -0.59 8.74
C THR A 115 1.01 -0.22 10.11
N VAL A 116 -0.32 -0.04 10.22
CA VAL A 116 -1.02 0.24 11.48
C VAL A 116 -0.74 -0.84 12.52
N GLU A 117 -0.83 -2.10 12.12
CA GLU A 117 -0.65 -3.27 12.99
C GLU A 117 0.83 -3.53 13.36
N GLY A 118 1.79 -2.83 12.73
CA GLY A 118 3.21 -3.11 12.91
C GLY A 118 3.59 -4.53 12.52
N LYS A 119 3.05 -5.01 11.38
CA LYS A 119 3.33 -6.36 10.86
C LYS A 119 3.52 -6.34 9.34
N PRO A 120 4.76 -6.60 8.90
CA PRO A 120 5.98 -6.98 9.66
C PRO A 120 6.40 -5.96 10.74
N GLU A 121 7.17 -6.39 11.76
CA GLU A 121 7.54 -5.54 12.90
C GLU A 121 8.30 -4.28 12.49
N ASP A 122 9.12 -4.35 11.45
CA ASP A 122 9.90 -3.23 10.93
C ASP A 122 9.05 -2.20 10.16
N THR A 123 7.76 -2.44 10.00
CA THR A 123 6.76 -1.52 9.44
C THR A 123 5.95 -0.77 10.51
N ALA A 124 6.21 -1.01 11.80
CA ALA A 124 5.59 -0.29 12.90
C ALA A 124 5.93 1.21 12.86
N CYS A 125 5.08 2.04 13.44
CA CYS A 125 5.22 3.50 13.39
C CYS A 125 6.59 3.98 13.88
N ASP A 126 7.05 3.48 15.03
CA ASP A 126 8.36 3.83 15.61
C ASP A 126 9.53 3.39 14.72
N ALA A 127 9.46 2.19 14.15
CA ALA A 127 10.47 1.70 13.22
C ALA A 127 10.53 2.56 11.93
N VAL A 128 9.38 3.00 11.42
CA VAL A 128 9.32 3.87 10.23
C VAL A 128 9.82 5.28 10.56
N ILE A 129 9.49 5.83 11.73
CA ILE A 129 10.06 7.11 12.21
C ILE A 129 11.59 7.04 12.21
N ASP A 130 12.16 5.98 12.75
CA ASP A 130 13.62 5.81 12.80
C ASP A 130 14.22 5.67 11.38
N LYS A 131 13.61 4.89 10.49
CA LYS A 131 14.04 4.77 9.08
C LYS A 131 14.06 6.13 8.37
N VAL A 132 13.00 6.93 8.48
CA VAL A 132 12.90 8.26 7.84
C VAL A 132 13.92 9.22 8.41
N LYS A 133 14.10 9.21 9.74
CA LYS A 133 15.09 10.03 10.45
C LYS A 133 16.53 9.68 10.06
N GLU A 134 16.87 8.37 10.02
CA GLU A 134 18.19 7.88 9.61
C GLU A 134 18.51 8.23 8.15
N ALA A 135 17.50 8.22 7.29
CA ALA A 135 17.62 8.66 5.89
C ALA A 135 17.82 10.19 5.75
N GLY A 136 17.63 10.96 6.83
CA GLY A 136 17.93 12.38 6.90
C GLY A 136 16.82 13.32 6.46
N TYR A 137 15.62 12.80 6.17
CA TYR A 137 14.47 13.64 5.79
C TYR A 137 13.94 14.45 6.98
N LYS A 138 13.39 15.62 6.68
CA LYS A 138 12.89 16.58 7.67
C LYS A 138 11.42 16.92 7.53
N LYS A 139 10.84 16.65 6.38
CA LYS A 139 9.41 16.83 6.09
C LYS A 139 8.82 15.47 5.80
N VAL A 140 7.63 15.20 6.32
CA VAL A 140 6.95 13.91 6.14
C VAL A 140 5.54 14.15 5.62
N ILE A 141 5.14 13.35 4.64
CA ILE A 141 3.77 13.28 4.14
C ILE A 141 3.28 11.85 4.33
N LEU A 142 2.29 11.69 5.22
CA LEU A 142 1.62 10.42 5.47
C LEU A 142 0.51 10.20 4.45
N ARG A 143 0.41 8.98 3.92
CA ARG A 143 -0.63 8.59 2.98
C ARG A 143 -1.07 7.14 3.20
N PRO A 144 -2.37 6.79 3.04
CA PRO A 144 -2.78 5.41 3.21
C PRO A 144 -2.32 4.53 2.03
N LEU A 145 -1.80 3.33 2.33
CA LEU A 145 -1.63 2.22 1.40
C LEU A 145 -2.86 1.31 1.52
N MET A 146 -4.02 1.87 1.23
CA MET A 146 -5.32 1.22 1.35
C MET A 146 -6.22 1.64 0.19
N VAL A 147 -7.06 0.73 -0.30
CA VAL A 147 -7.99 1.02 -1.41
C VAL A 147 -8.95 2.15 -1.05
N VAL A 148 -9.40 2.17 0.20
CA VAL A 148 -10.31 3.18 0.75
C VAL A 148 -9.65 3.87 1.93
N ALA A 149 -9.66 5.21 1.94
CA ALA A 149 -9.25 6.01 3.09
C ALA A 149 -10.39 6.05 4.12
N GLY A 150 -10.54 4.97 4.87
CA GLY A 150 -11.55 4.78 5.92
C GLY A 150 -11.07 5.21 7.29
N ASP A 151 -11.49 4.48 8.32
CA ASP A 151 -11.22 4.77 9.73
C ASP A 151 -9.72 4.84 10.03
N HIS A 152 -8.95 3.83 9.60
CA HIS A 152 -7.50 3.82 9.79
C HIS A 152 -6.79 5.04 9.19
N ALA A 153 -7.20 5.51 8.01
CA ALA A 153 -6.59 6.69 7.40
C ALA A 153 -6.95 7.98 8.12
N ASN A 154 -8.16 8.08 8.65
CA ASN A 154 -8.64 9.28 9.32
C ASN A 154 -8.24 9.37 10.80
N ASN A 155 -8.23 8.23 11.50
CA ASN A 155 -7.97 8.16 12.92
C ASN A 155 -6.54 7.69 13.21
N ASP A 156 -6.17 6.47 12.81
CA ASP A 156 -4.86 5.90 13.17
C ASP A 156 -3.71 6.59 12.42
N MET A 157 -3.92 7.05 11.18
CA MET A 157 -2.89 7.78 10.45
C MET A 157 -2.89 9.28 10.75
N ALA A 158 -4.02 9.96 10.54
CA ALA A 158 -4.10 11.42 10.51
C ALA A 158 -4.88 12.05 11.66
N GLY A 159 -5.34 11.24 12.62
CA GLY A 159 -6.07 11.70 13.81
C GLY A 159 -5.23 12.55 14.75
N ASP A 160 -5.90 13.09 15.76
CA ASP A 160 -5.27 13.93 16.80
C ASP A 160 -5.01 13.15 18.11
N ASP A 161 -5.31 11.86 18.16
CA ASP A 161 -5.06 10.99 19.30
C ASP A 161 -3.55 10.70 19.46
N GLU A 162 -3.12 10.42 20.69
CA GLU A 162 -1.69 10.22 21.03
C GLU A 162 -1.07 9.04 20.27
N ASP A 163 -1.87 8.04 19.90
CA ASP A 163 -1.46 6.84 19.16
C ASP A 163 -1.56 6.97 17.64
N SER A 164 -2.09 8.09 17.12
CA SER A 164 -2.08 8.34 15.68
C SER A 164 -0.65 8.50 15.14
N TRP A 165 -0.41 8.03 13.93
CA TRP A 165 0.90 8.17 13.27
C TRP A 165 1.34 9.63 13.18
N LYS A 166 0.44 10.54 12.77
CA LYS A 166 0.72 11.98 12.69
C LYS A 166 1.22 12.52 14.02
N THR A 167 0.54 12.20 15.13
CA THR A 167 0.94 12.66 16.46
C THR A 167 2.29 12.08 16.86
N GLN A 168 2.51 10.76 16.68
CA GLN A 168 3.78 10.10 16.98
C GLN A 168 4.95 10.69 16.17
N PHE A 169 4.76 10.94 14.86
CA PHE A 169 5.77 11.59 14.01
C PHE A 169 6.10 13.00 14.52
N VAL A 170 5.08 13.81 14.85
CA VAL A 170 5.28 15.16 15.42
C VAL A 170 5.99 15.11 16.76
N GLU A 171 5.55 14.25 17.68
CA GLU A 171 6.11 14.13 19.03
C GLU A 171 7.52 13.54 19.06
N SER A 172 7.93 12.81 18.02
CA SER A 172 9.31 12.35 17.87
C SER A 172 10.33 13.51 17.86
N GLY A 173 9.88 14.72 17.51
CA GLY A 173 10.73 15.91 17.40
C GLY A 173 11.82 15.83 16.32
N ALA A 174 11.73 14.83 15.44
CA ALA A 174 12.72 14.59 14.38
C ALA A 174 12.45 15.37 13.10
N PHE A 175 11.21 15.86 12.90
CA PHE A 175 10.72 16.44 11.66
C PHE A 175 10.26 17.88 11.83
N ASP A 176 10.52 18.69 10.80
CA ASP A 176 10.13 20.10 10.76
C ASP A 176 8.64 20.26 10.39
N SER A 177 8.09 19.33 9.60
CA SER A 177 6.65 19.24 9.28
C SER A 177 6.20 17.80 9.08
N VAL A 178 4.93 17.55 9.45
CA VAL A 178 4.22 16.28 9.23
C VAL A 178 2.84 16.60 8.68
N ASP A 179 2.61 16.29 7.43
CA ASP A 179 1.36 16.50 6.71
C ASP A 179 0.72 15.17 6.34
N SER A 180 -0.57 15.18 5.96
CA SER A 180 -1.31 13.99 5.58
C SER A 180 -2.11 14.21 4.30
N GLN A 181 -2.05 13.22 3.40
CA GLN A 181 -2.89 13.14 2.20
C GLN A 181 -3.88 11.99 2.39
N ILE A 182 -5.13 12.31 2.79
CA ILE A 182 -6.14 11.31 3.15
C ILE A 182 -6.95 10.93 1.89
N GLU A 183 -6.35 10.14 1.03
CA GLU A 183 -6.98 9.64 -0.19
C GLU A 183 -6.68 8.15 -0.40
N GLY A 184 -7.75 7.36 -0.65
CA GLY A 184 -7.62 5.93 -0.92
C GLY A 184 -7.06 5.66 -2.32
N LEU A 185 -6.32 4.56 -2.47
CA LEU A 185 -5.68 4.16 -3.72
C LEU A 185 -6.69 3.88 -4.84
N GLY A 186 -7.93 3.49 -4.48
CA GLY A 186 -9.01 3.25 -5.42
C GLY A 186 -9.52 4.51 -6.16
N ARG A 187 -8.97 5.68 -5.88
CA ARG A 187 -9.25 6.93 -6.61
C ARG A 187 -8.17 7.28 -7.64
N ILE A 188 -7.14 6.46 -7.75
CA ILE A 188 -6.06 6.64 -8.71
C ILE A 188 -6.41 5.87 -9.98
N ASP A 189 -6.61 6.57 -11.10
CA ASP A 189 -7.02 5.97 -12.38
C ASP A 189 -6.17 4.75 -12.76
N ALA A 190 -4.86 4.80 -12.56
CA ALA A 190 -3.97 3.69 -12.88
C ALA A 190 -4.24 2.44 -12.01
N VAL A 191 -4.64 2.62 -10.76
CA VAL A 191 -5.03 1.53 -9.84
C VAL A 191 -6.39 0.96 -10.25
N GLU A 192 -7.35 1.81 -10.62
CA GLU A 192 -8.65 1.37 -11.15
C GLU A 192 -8.46 0.52 -12.42
N GLN A 193 -7.60 0.96 -13.34
CA GLN A 193 -7.32 0.22 -14.58
C GLN A 193 -6.63 -1.12 -14.32
N LEU A 194 -5.84 -1.25 -13.26
CA LEU A 194 -5.24 -2.53 -12.86
C LEU A 194 -6.33 -3.54 -12.45
N TYR A 195 -7.30 -3.14 -11.64
CA TYR A 195 -8.44 -4.00 -11.30
C TYR A 195 -9.28 -4.38 -12.53
N VAL A 196 -9.46 -3.45 -13.50
CA VAL A 196 -10.14 -3.74 -14.77
C VAL A 196 -9.35 -4.80 -15.55
N ALA A 197 -8.02 -4.70 -15.61
CA ALA A 197 -7.17 -5.68 -16.30
C ALA A 197 -7.24 -7.07 -15.62
N HIS A 198 -7.18 -7.13 -14.29
CA HIS A 198 -7.34 -8.39 -13.53
C HIS A 198 -8.71 -9.02 -13.76
N THR A 199 -9.79 -8.20 -13.76
CA THR A 199 -11.13 -8.67 -14.05
C THR A 199 -11.23 -9.24 -15.48
N GLN A 200 -10.63 -8.57 -16.46
CA GLN A 200 -10.62 -9.04 -17.85
C GLN A 200 -9.87 -10.36 -17.98
N ALA A 201 -8.71 -10.49 -17.33
CA ALA A 201 -7.94 -11.73 -17.32
C ALA A 201 -8.75 -12.91 -16.74
N ALA A 202 -9.50 -12.64 -15.65
CA ALA A 202 -10.38 -13.65 -15.05
C ALA A 202 -11.54 -14.04 -15.99
N ILE A 203 -12.14 -13.08 -16.71
CA ILE A 203 -13.16 -13.35 -17.76
C ILE A 203 -12.58 -14.23 -18.86
N ASP A 204 -11.39 -13.88 -19.36
CA ASP A 204 -10.72 -14.61 -20.45
C ASP A 204 -10.35 -16.06 -20.05
N SER A 205 -10.14 -16.31 -18.75
CA SER A 205 -9.87 -17.64 -18.22
C SER A 205 -11.08 -18.58 -18.29
N LEU A 206 -12.31 -18.04 -18.25
CA LEU A 206 -13.55 -18.81 -18.32
C LEU A 206 -13.83 -19.38 -19.72
N GLY A 207 -13.23 -18.81 -20.75
CA GLY A 207 -13.43 -19.22 -22.15
C GLY A 207 -12.45 -20.30 -22.63
N LYS A 208 -11.59 -20.81 -21.75
CA LYS A 208 -10.61 -21.87 -22.03
C LYS A 208 -11.04 -23.19 -21.40
#